data_2ae301601db34234976b4b52d2d225f7
#
_entry.id   2ae301601db34234976b4b52d2d225f7
#
_cell.length_a   1.000
_cell.length_b   1.000
_cell.length_c   1.000
_cell.angle_alpha   90.00
_cell.angle_beta   90.00
_cell.angle_gamma   90.00
#
_symmetry.space_group_name_H-M   'P 1'
#
loop_
_entity.id
_entity.type
_entity.pdbx_description
1 polymer ?
#
loop_
_entity_poly.entity_id
_entity_poly.type
_entity_poly.pdbx_seq_one_letter_code
_entity_poly.pdbx_strand_id
1 'polypeptide(L)'
;MKENFQIHIWLGLLLCLLGMSCSDDTPAKGNEPGNGNTELEVNEWIESVMRSDYLWNNDIPAQDKLDFSADPQTFFSSMLSLKDGKTRNGKHLYCYSYMEKNKDYKARTSIDADDTYGMEFTLFNVVNDSNQPLGYYYARILYVLPNSPASSAGLERGDWIVGIKGKNNINSDNYGILLNGDRTQWLVKRGDTEVRTIDIEASRAVEDNPLFYHNVYTRGDKKIGYLVYNHFTPGPNGYSDRTYDEEMKKIFAGFQAQGVNEFVLDLRYNGGGYENSANMLAGLLIPEASRKKYLLFSLTIKDNPILMIFVWRRKERQVT
;
A
#
# COMPACT_ATOMS: atom_id res chain seq x y z
N MET A 1 6.31 -1.81 29.55
CA MET A 1 5.91 -2.12 28.14
C MET A 1 5.90 -0.81 27.39
N LYS A 2 6.69 -0.72 26.32
CA LYS A 2 6.74 0.50 25.50
C LYS A 2 5.49 0.54 24.62
N GLU A 3 4.65 1.53 24.83
CA GLU A 3 3.52 1.79 23.97
C GLU A 3 3.93 2.88 22.98
N ASN A 4 4.19 2.49 21.73
CA ASN A 4 4.48 3.42 20.65
C ASN A 4 3.21 3.63 19.82
N PHE A 5 2.93 4.87 19.46
CA PHE A 5 1.83 5.23 18.58
C PHE A 5 2.38 5.54 17.18
N GLN A 6 1.68 5.09 16.17
CA GLN A 6 1.96 5.41 14.77
C GLN A 6 0.74 6.09 14.17
N ILE A 7 0.93 7.26 13.58
CA ILE A 7 -0.11 7.96 12.85
C ILE A 7 0.05 7.62 11.37
N HIS A 8 -0.95 6.96 10.83
CA HIS A 8 -1.04 6.71 9.40
C HIS A 8 -1.96 7.76 8.78
N ILE A 9 -1.33 8.79 8.25
CA ILE A 9 -2.02 9.77 7.43
C ILE A 9 -1.85 9.30 6.00
N TRP A 10 -2.91 8.76 5.40
CA TRP A 10 -2.94 8.55 3.97
C TRP A 10 -2.91 9.91 3.30
N LEU A 11 -1.69 10.45 3.14
CA LEU A 11 -1.47 11.47 2.16
C LEU A 11 -1.71 10.81 0.81
N GLY A 12 -2.84 11.09 0.20
CA GLY A 12 -2.94 10.95 -1.24
C GLY A 12 -1.73 11.70 -1.80
N LEU A 13 -0.77 10.96 -2.29
CA LEU A 13 0.60 11.31 -2.59
C LEU A 13 0.70 12.63 -3.34
N LEU A 14 1.17 13.65 -2.65
CA LEU A 14 1.51 14.91 -3.25
C LEU A 14 2.95 15.29 -2.99
N LEU A 15 3.81 14.97 -3.91
CA LEU A 15 5.19 15.44 -3.88
C LEU A 15 5.33 16.69 -4.74
N CYS A 16 5.51 17.85 -4.10
CA CYS A 16 6.01 19.05 -4.77
C CYS A 16 7.50 18.88 -5.06
N LEU A 17 7.84 18.74 -6.33
CA LEU A 17 9.19 19.00 -6.81
C LEU A 17 9.31 20.49 -7.16
N LEU A 18 9.68 21.30 -6.20
CA LEU A 18 10.36 22.56 -6.47
C LEU A 18 11.85 22.31 -6.22
N GLY A 19 12.63 22.26 -7.30
CA GLY A 19 14.06 22.37 -7.21
C GLY A 19 14.42 23.76 -6.70
N MET A 20 15.01 23.80 -5.51
CA MET A 20 15.94 24.85 -5.10
C MET A 20 16.82 24.32 -4.00
N SER A 21 18.09 24.40 -4.29
CA SER A 21 19.23 24.68 -3.40
C SER A 21 19.25 24.03 -2.01
N CYS A 22 20.32 23.29 -1.78
CA CYS A 22 20.78 22.82 -0.49
C CYS A 22 20.62 23.89 0.61
N SER A 23 19.77 23.63 1.56
CA SER A 23 19.98 23.88 2.96
C SER A 23 19.49 22.65 3.68
N ASP A 24 20.27 22.16 4.62
CA ASP A 24 19.94 21.08 5.53
C ASP A 24 18.81 21.52 6.48
N ASP A 25 17.60 21.60 5.96
CA ASP A 25 16.40 21.66 6.79
C ASP A 25 15.79 20.24 6.81
N THR A 26 16.38 19.42 7.64
CA THR A 26 15.67 18.28 8.22
C THR A 26 14.39 18.88 8.83
N PRO A 27 13.17 18.42 8.44
CA PRO A 27 11.96 18.81 9.16
C PRO A 27 12.24 18.50 10.63
N ALA A 28 11.97 19.46 11.51
CA ALA A 28 12.13 19.26 12.94
C ALA A 28 11.37 17.98 13.30
N LYS A 29 12.10 16.92 13.60
CA LYS A 29 11.54 15.72 14.21
C LYS A 29 10.95 16.22 15.52
N GLY A 30 9.63 16.36 15.58
CA GLY A 30 8.97 16.45 16.85
C GLY A 30 9.50 15.27 17.67
N ASN A 31 10.07 15.53 18.83
CA ASN A 31 10.62 14.48 19.68
C ASN A 31 9.53 13.44 19.87
N GLU A 32 9.77 12.22 19.35
CA GLU A 32 8.84 11.12 19.61
C GLU A 32 8.68 10.95 21.11
N PRO A 33 7.44 10.76 21.62
CA PRO A 33 7.22 10.58 23.04
C PRO A 33 8.05 9.40 23.55
N GLY A 34 8.90 9.65 24.55
CA GLY A 34 9.75 8.63 25.18
C GLY A 34 8.94 7.58 25.96
N ASN A 35 9.63 6.56 26.42
CA ASN A 35 9.04 5.47 27.20
C ASN A 35 8.57 5.97 28.58
N GLY A 36 7.26 6.00 28.84
CA GLY A 36 6.68 6.45 30.11
C GLY A 36 5.91 7.77 30.03
N ASN A 37 5.64 8.25 28.81
CA ASN A 37 4.93 9.49 28.59
C ASN A 37 3.48 9.44 29.07
N THR A 38 3.03 10.55 29.62
CA THR A 38 1.64 10.78 29.97
C THR A 38 0.79 10.92 28.71
N GLU A 39 -0.53 10.68 28.81
CA GLU A 39 -1.46 10.93 27.71
C GLU A 39 -1.34 12.35 27.17
N LEU A 40 -1.05 13.32 28.01
CA LEU A 40 -0.79 14.71 27.65
C LEU A 40 0.36 14.84 26.64
N GLU A 41 1.52 14.28 26.92
CA GLU A 41 2.70 14.35 26.04
C GLU A 41 2.45 13.64 24.68
N VAL A 42 1.71 12.54 24.72
CA VAL A 42 1.29 11.83 23.50
C VAL A 42 0.34 12.69 22.67
N ASN A 43 -0.63 13.34 23.28
CA ASN A 43 -1.61 14.19 22.61
C ASN A 43 -0.97 15.48 22.06
N GLU A 44 -0.01 16.07 22.76
CA GLU A 44 0.80 17.19 22.24
C GLU A 44 1.59 16.80 21.01
N TRP A 45 2.20 15.61 21.01
CA TRP A 45 2.89 15.09 19.83
C TRP A 45 1.92 14.83 18.67
N ILE A 46 0.76 14.21 18.94
CA ILE A 46 -0.29 13.97 17.91
C ILE A 46 -0.73 15.30 17.29
N GLU A 47 -1.01 16.33 18.11
CA GLU A 47 -1.39 17.65 17.62
C GLU A 47 -0.31 18.24 16.71
N SER A 48 0.94 18.20 17.15
CA SER A 48 2.07 18.71 16.37
C SER A 48 2.16 18.07 14.99
N VAL A 49 2.07 16.74 14.92
CA VAL A 49 2.10 15.99 13.64
C VAL A 49 0.88 16.34 12.78
N MET A 50 -0.31 16.36 13.37
CA MET A 50 -1.54 16.66 12.61
C MET A 50 -1.54 18.08 12.05
N ARG A 51 -1.05 19.08 12.80
CA ARG A 51 -0.94 20.45 12.29
C ARG A 51 0.12 20.61 11.20
N SER A 52 1.17 19.81 11.25
CA SER A 52 2.25 19.81 10.24
C SER A 52 1.83 19.08 8.98
N ASP A 53 1.39 17.84 9.08
CA ASP A 53 1.37 16.88 7.98
C ASP A 53 -0.05 16.53 7.49
N TYR A 54 -1.08 16.82 8.30
CA TYR A 54 -2.45 16.47 7.92
C TYR A 54 -2.96 17.31 6.75
N LEU A 55 -3.51 16.67 5.72
CA LEU A 55 -3.98 17.33 4.50
C LEU A 55 -5.00 18.45 4.78
N TRP A 56 -5.89 18.23 5.73
CA TRP A 56 -6.92 19.20 6.15
C TRP A 56 -6.54 19.86 7.48
N ASN A 57 -5.28 20.16 7.71
CA ASN A 57 -4.79 20.75 8.96
C ASN A 57 -5.46 22.11 9.31
N ASN A 58 -5.99 22.82 8.32
CA ASN A 58 -6.76 24.06 8.56
C ASN A 58 -8.15 23.80 9.18
N ASP A 59 -8.66 22.57 9.09
CA ASP A 59 -9.94 22.18 9.65
C ASP A 59 -9.79 21.69 11.11
N ILE A 60 -8.55 21.52 11.59
CA ILE A 60 -8.28 21.13 12.99
C ILE A 60 -8.79 22.23 13.93
N PRO A 61 -9.57 21.89 14.95
CA PRO A 61 -10.04 22.85 15.93
C PRO A 61 -8.88 23.65 16.58
N ALA A 62 -9.18 24.88 17.04
CA ALA A 62 -8.21 25.64 17.81
C ALA A 62 -7.80 24.87 19.08
N GLN A 63 -6.56 25.09 19.53
CA GLN A 63 -5.96 24.31 20.62
C GLN A 63 -6.77 24.36 21.93
N ASP A 64 -7.41 25.49 22.20
CA ASP A 64 -8.29 25.71 23.37
C ASP A 64 -9.60 24.90 23.33
N LYS A 65 -9.91 24.25 22.19
CA LYS A 65 -11.07 23.38 22.00
C LYS A 65 -10.73 21.91 21.99
N LEU A 66 -9.45 21.57 22.15
CA LEU A 66 -8.98 20.19 22.17
C LEU A 66 -8.84 19.72 23.63
N ASP A 67 -9.30 18.51 23.92
CA ASP A 67 -9.15 17.90 25.24
C ASP A 67 -7.88 17.04 25.28
N PHE A 68 -6.78 17.65 25.73
CA PHE A 68 -5.49 16.97 25.84
C PHE A 68 -5.46 15.89 26.93
N SER A 69 -6.50 15.78 27.76
CA SER A 69 -6.64 14.71 28.76
C SER A 69 -7.37 13.49 28.25
N ALA A 70 -7.94 13.55 27.04
CA ALA A 70 -8.61 12.42 26.40
C ALA A 70 -7.62 11.31 26.03
N ASP A 71 -8.11 10.09 25.91
CA ASP A 71 -7.27 9.02 25.37
C ASP A 71 -6.80 9.37 23.95
N PRO A 72 -5.57 8.96 23.57
CA PRO A 72 -4.96 9.40 22.31
C PRO A 72 -5.78 9.11 21.05
N GLN A 73 -6.53 8.02 21.02
CA GLN A 73 -7.37 7.66 19.86
C GLN A 73 -8.57 8.61 19.74
N THR A 74 -9.19 8.95 20.85
CA THR A 74 -10.29 9.94 20.93
C THR A 74 -9.77 11.33 20.56
N PHE A 75 -8.61 11.70 21.10
CA PHE A 75 -7.94 12.97 20.80
C PHE A 75 -7.65 13.11 19.29
N PHE A 76 -6.99 12.11 18.69
CA PHE A 76 -6.73 12.06 17.24
C PHE A 76 -8.03 12.22 16.43
N SER A 77 -9.05 11.45 16.81
CA SER A 77 -10.33 11.46 16.09
C SER A 77 -11.05 12.81 16.15
N SER A 78 -10.85 13.58 17.22
CA SER A 78 -11.42 14.92 17.39
C SER A 78 -10.85 15.96 16.43
N MET A 79 -9.68 15.70 15.85
CA MET A 79 -9.01 16.58 14.90
C MET A 79 -9.32 16.27 13.42
N LEU A 80 -10.02 15.15 13.13
CA LEU A 80 -10.29 14.75 11.76
C LEU A 80 -11.33 15.65 11.09
N SER A 81 -11.01 16.13 9.90
CA SER A 81 -11.94 16.86 9.04
C SER A 81 -13.02 15.94 8.48
N LEU A 82 -14.25 16.43 8.36
CA LEU A 82 -15.35 15.71 7.69
C LEU A 82 -15.05 15.40 6.21
N LYS A 83 -14.01 15.99 5.63
CA LYS A 83 -13.51 15.72 4.28
C LYS A 83 -12.62 14.46 4.26
N ASP A 84 -12.15 14.01 5.41
CA ASP A 84 -11.29 12.84 5.55
C ASP A 84 -12.13 11.56 5.48
N GLY A 85 -12.16 10.94 4.32
CA GLY A 85 -12.92 9.72 4.10
C GLY A 85 -14.33 9.95 3.55
N LYS A 86 -15.26 9.11 3.97
CA LYS A 86 -16.67 9.19 3.58
C LYS A 86 -17.54 9.49 4.79
N THR A 87 -18.40 10.48 4.64
CA THR A 87 -19.32 10.89 5.69
C THR A 87 -20.78 10.63 5.29
N ARG A 88 -21.64 10.46 6.29
CA ARG A 88 -23.10 10.41 6.16
C ARG A 88 -23.72 11.07 7.38
N ASN A 89 -24.64 12.01 7.16
CA ASN A 89 -25.33 12.76 8.23
C ASN A 89 -24.34 13.42 9.21
N GLY A 90 -23.24 14.01 8.69
CA GLY A 90 -22.22 14.70 9.52
C GLY A 90 -21.34 13.76 10.37
N LYS A 91 -21.35 12.45 10.12
CA LYS A 91 -20.49 11.48 10.79
C LYS A 91 -19.68 10.70 9.78
N HIS A 92 -18.43 10.36 10.13
CA HIS A 92 -17.62 9.48 9.31
C HIS A 92 -18.22 8.07 9.24
N LEU A 93 -18.28 7.52 8.02
CA LEU A 93 -18.45 6.08 7.80
C LEU A 93 -17.11 5.38 7.82
N TYR A 94 -16.08 6.03 7.30
CA TYR A 94 -14.67 5.68 7.42
C TYR A 94 -13.81 6.93 7.19
N CYS A 95 -12.60 6.93 7.74
CA CYS A 95 -11.57 7.94 7.51
C CYS A 95 -10.44 7.34 6.69
N TYR A 96 -9.74 8.16 5.91
CA TYR A 96 -8.49 7.77 5.27
C TYR A 96 -7.33 7.80 6.25
N SER A 97 -7.36 8.75 7.20
CA SER A 97 -6.37 8.86 8.25
C SER A 97 -6.79 8.03 9.46
N TYR A 98 -5.86 7.28 10.02
CA TYR A 98 -6.07 6.48 11.21
C TYR A 98 -4.80 6.48 12.07
N MET A 99 -4.97 6.16 13.33
CA MET A 99 -3.88 5.99 14.28
C MET A 99 -4.05 4.64 14.97
N GLU A 100 -2.96 3.92 15.14
CA GLU A 100 -2.94 2.68 15.87
C GLU A 100 -1.80 2.65 16.87
N LYS A 101 -2.02 1.95 17.98
CA LYS A 101 -1.00 1.73 19.01
C LYS A 101 -0.09 0.61 18.54
N ASN A 102 1.14 0.94 18.18
CA ASN A 102 2.10 -0.08 17.78
C ASN A 102 2.77 -0.68 19.02
N LYS A 103 2.48 -1.94 19.31
CA LYS A 103 3.06 -2.66 20.44
C LYS A 103 4.50 -3.10 20.22
N ASP A 104 4.93 -3.20 18.97
CA ASP A 104 6.21 -3.76 18.55
C ASP A 104 6.88 -2.88 17.46
N TYR A 105 6.89 -1.55 17.65
CA TYR A 105 7.55 -0.66 16.71
C TYR A 105 9.04 -0.98 16.62
N LYS A 106 9.40 -1.70 15.58
CA LYS A 106 10.74 -1.63 15.00
C LYS A 106 10.66 -0.53 13.95
N ALA A 107 11.47 0.52 14.11
CA ALA A 107 11.58 1.55 13.08
C ALA A 107 11.78 0.84 11.73
N ARG A 108 10.85 1.01 10.78
CA ARG A 108 11.00 0.51 9.41
C ARG A 108 12.06 1.36 8.71
N THR A 109 13.30 1.19 9.14
CA THR A 109 14.48 1.75 8.43
C THR A 109 14.95 0.82 7.32
N SER A 110 14.45 -0.40 7.28
CA SER A 110 14.48 -1.32 6.16
C SER A 110 13.06 -1.83 5.95
N ILE A 111 12.64 -2.05 4.72
CA ILE A 111 11.58 -3.01 4.42
C ILE A 111 12.24 -4.36 4.70
N ASP A 112 12.46 -4.66 5.99
CA ASP A 112 12.67 -6.03 6.40
C ASP A 112 11.40 -6.73 5.93
N ALA A 113 11.54 -7.68 5.06
CA ALA A 113 10.43 -8.48 4.59
C ALA A 113 9.79 -9.04 5.87
N ASP A 114 8.67 -8.43 6.28
CA ASP A 114 7.92 -8.92 7.43
C ASP A 114 7.64 -10.40 7.17
N ASP A 115 7.83 -11.23 8.20
CA ASP A 115 7.51 -12.63 8.07
C ASP A 115 6.10 -12.79 7.56
N THR A 116 5.93 -13.46 6.44
CA THR A 116 4.65 -13.66 5.77
C THR A 116 4.47 -15.09 5.31
N TYR A 117 3.24 -15.53 5.17
CA TYR A 117 2.95 -16.77 4.43
C TYR A 117 3.12 -16.60 2.92
N GLY A 118 3.24 -15.36 2.42
CA GLY A 118 3.52 -15.05 1.02
C GLY A 118 2.31 -15.18 0.11
N MET A 119 1.19 -14.65 0.53
CA MET A 119 -0.01 -14.51 -0.31
C MET A 119 -0.70 -13.19 -0.05
N GLU A 120 -1.36 -12.67 -1.07
CA GLU A 120 -2.30 -11.56 -0.94
C GLU A 120 -3.73 -12.11 -1.02
N PHE A 121 -4.64 -11.57 -0.22
CA PHE A 121 -6.02 -12.02 -0.16
C PHE A 121 -6.99 -10.87 0.10
N THR A 122 -8.26 -11.13 -0.17
CA THR A 122 -9.34 -10.23 0.23
C THR A 122 -10.40 -11.01 1.02
N LEU A 123 -11.03 -10.34 1.98
CA LEU A 123 -12.02 -10.93 2.85
C LEU A 123 -13.44 -10.70 2.31
N PHE A 124 -14.25 -11.74 2.33
CA PHE A 124 -15.66 -11.69 1.97
C PHE A 124 -16.52 -12.07 3.18
N ASN A 125 -17.51 -11.24 3.49
CA ASN A 125 -18.49 -11.61 4.48
C ASN A 125 -19.22 -12.89 4.06
N VAL A 126 -19.32 -13.84 4.97
CA VAL A 126 -20.22 -14.98 4.81
C VAL A 126 -21.62 -14.52 5.21
N VAL A 127 -22.59 -14.78 4.35
CA VAL A 127 -23.99 -14.37 4.54
C VAL A 127 -24.91 -15.58 4.59
N ASN A 128 -26.04 -15.43 5.25
CA ASN A 128 -27.12 -16.42 5.21
C ASN A 128 -27.98 -16.27 3.95
N ASP A 129 -29.00 -17.12 3.79
CA ASP A 129 -29.90 -17.12 2.63
C ASP A 129 -30.71 -15.81 2.48
N SER A 130 -30.82 -15.02 3.55
CA SER A 130 -31.44 -13.69 3.54
C SER A 130 -30.43 -12.56 3.28
N ASN A 131 -29.19 -12.89 2.83
CA ASN A 131 -28.09 -11.97 2.57
C ASN A 131 -27.65 -11.13 3.80
N GLN A 132 -27.80 -11.68 5.01
CA GLN A 132 -27.35 -11.06 6.25
C GLN A 132 -25.98 -11.62 6.65
N PRO A 133 -25.00 -10.76 7.02
CA PRO A 133 -23.68 -11.20 7.45
C PRO A 133 -23.75 -12.11 8.69
N LEU A 134 -23.00 -13.20 8.68
CA LEU A 134 -22.87 -14.13 9.78
C LEU A 134 -21.75 -13.76 10.78
N GLY A 135 -21.08 -12.62 10.59
CA GLY A 135 -20.04 -12.13 11.49
C GLY A 135 -18.68 -12.79 11.31
N TYR A 136 -18.48 -13.53 10.21
CA TYR A 136 -17.19 -14.10 9.85
C TYR A 136 -16.94 -14.03 8.35
N TYR A 137 -15.69 -14.29 7.95
CA TYR A 137 -15.20 -14.11 6.60
C TYR A 137 -14.66 -15.40 6.00
N TYR A 138 -14.69 -15.45 4.66
CA TYR A 138 -13.80 -16.30 3.88
C TYR A 138 -12.78 -15.41 3.20
N ALA A 139 -11.51 -15.89 3.10
CA ALA A 139 -10.47 -15.19 2.40
C ALA A 139 -10.29 -15.75 0.99
N ARG A 140 -10.32 -14.88 -0.03
CA ARG A 140 -10.03 -15.26 -1.43
C ARG A 140 -8.61 -14.88 -1.77
N ILE A 141 -7.81 -15.85 -2.19
CA ILE A 141 -6.42 -15.61 -2.58
C ILE A 141 -6.39 -14.85 -3.91
N LEU A 142 -5.69 -13.72 -3.94
CA LEU A 142 -5.51 -12.86 -5.11
C LEU A 142 -4.27 -13.28 -5.91
N TYR A 143 -3.16 -13.52 -5.21
CA TYR A 143 -1.95 -14.12 -5.75
C TYR A 143 -1.12 -14.76 -4.63
N VAL A 144 -0.14 -15.57 -5.03
CA VAL A 144 0.80 -16.25 -4.13
C VAL A 144 2.21 -15.93 -4.61
N LEU A 145 3.06 -15.48 -3.67
CA LEU A 145 4.45 -15.17 -3.97
C LEU A 145 5.25 -16.46 -4.23
N PRO A 146 6.15 -16.46 -5.21
CA PRO A 146 7.06 -17.58 -5.44
C PRO A 146 7.90 -17.88 -4.19
N ASN A 147 8.28 -19.13 -4.02
CA ASN A 147 9.15 -19.57 -2.91
C ASN A 147 8.64 -19.20 -1.51
N SER A 148 7.36 -19.06 -1.33
CA SER A 148 6.70 -18.75 -0.05
C SER A 148 6.17 -20.01 0.63
N PRO A 149 5.82 -19.94 1.95
CA PRO A 149 5.09 -21.01 2.62
C PRO A 149 3.77 -21.36 1.90
N ALA A 150 3.02 -20.36 1.45
CA ALA A 150 1.78 -20.55 0.70
C ALA A 150 2.02 -21.26 -0.65
N SER A 151 3.06 -20.87 -1.37
CA SER A 151 3.46 -21.52 -2.62
C SER A 151 3.86 -22.97 -2.39
N SER A 152 4.65 -23.25 -1.35
CA SER A 152 5.11 -24.59 -1.00
C SER A 152 3.96 -25.50 -0.59
N ALA A 153 2.91 -24.93 -0.01
CA ALA A 153 1.68 -25.65 0.34
C ALA A 153 0.72 -25.88 -0.86
N GLY A 154 1.10 -25.41 -2.05
CA GLY A 154 0.30 -25.55 -3.27
C GLY A 154 -0.95 -24.70 -3.29
N LEU A 155 -0.96 -23.57 -2.59
CA LEU A 155 -2.02 -22.56 -2.71
C LEU A 155 -1.87 -21.82 -4.03
N GLU A 156 -3.01 -21.43 -4.60
CA GLU A 156 -3.07 -20.75 -5.89
C GLU A 156 -4.07 -19.57 -5.84
N ARG A 157 -3.89 -18.67 -6.79
CA ARG A 157 -4.87 -17.62 -7.04
C ARG A 157 -6.26 -18.21 -7.24
N GLY A 158 -7.23 -17.67 -6.50
CA GLY A 158 -8.61 -18.08 -6.57
C GLY A 158 -9.02 -19.15 -5.58
N ASP A 159 -8.08 -19.70 -4.79
CA ASP A 159 -8.43 -20.53 -3.66
C ASP A 159 -9.18 -19.71 -2.60
N TRP A 160 -10.09 -20.39 -1.90
CA TRP A 160 -10.77 -19.84 -0.75
C TRP A 160 -10.24 -20.47 0.52
N ILE A 161 -9.78 -19.66 1.46
CA ILE A 161 -9.54 -20.09 2.82
C ILE A 161 -10.86 -19.90 3.57
N VAL A 162 -11.48 -21.01 3.93
CA VAL A 162 -12.80 -21.03 4.57
C VAL A 162 -12.73 -21.24 6.07
N GLY A 163 -11.52 -21.47 6.61
CA GLY A 163 -11.30 -21.62 8.03
C GLY A 163 -9.87 -22.07 8.34
N ILE A 164 -9.59 -22.18 9.63
CA ILE A 164 -8.33 -22.67 10.20
C ILE A 164 -8.66 -23.80 11.15
N LYS A 165 -8.01 -24.95 10.94
CA LYS A 165 -8.27 -26.14 11.74
C LYS A 165 -8.02 -25.87 13.22
N GLY A 166 -8.98 -26.22 14.05
CA GLY A 166 -8.92 -26.03 15.51
C GLY A 166 -9.03 -24.58 15.98
N LYS A 167 -9.41 -23.65 15.09
CA LYS A 167 -9.64 -22.23 15.39
C LYS A 167 -11.10 -21.88 15.14
N ASN A 168 -11.53 -20.76 15.72
CA ASN A 168 -12.81 -20.15 15.37
C ASN A 168 -12.77 -19.64 13.92
N ASN A 169 -13.96 -19.34 13.39
CA ASN A 169 -14.09 -18.69 12.09
C ASN A 169 -13.22 -17.43 12.01
N ILE A 170 -12.76 -17.11 10.79
CA ILE A 170 -12.00 -15.88 10.53
C ILE A 170 -12.96 -14.70 10.70
N ASN A 171 -12.59 -13.73 11.52
CA ASN A 171 -13.38 -12.52 11.79
C ASN A 171 -12.47 -11.27 11.89
N SER A 172 -13.07 -10.12 12.23
CA SER A 172 -12.33 -8.85 12.39
C SER A 172 -11.20 -8.91 13.41
N ASP A 173 -11.33 -9.75 14.44
CA ASP A 173 -10.40 -9.78 15.56
C ASP A 173 -9.21 -10.73 15.32
N ASN A 174 -9.35 -11.67 14.39
CA ASN A 174 -8.37 -12.74 14.20
C ASN A 174 -7.85 -12.91 12.77
N TYR A 175 -8.32 -12.15 11.77
CA TYR A 175 -7.88 -12.32 10.37
C TYR A 175 -6.37 -12.17 10.18
N GLY A 176 -5.68 -11.48 11.11
CA GLY A 176 -4.23 -11.33 11.11
C GLY A 176 -3.46 -12.66 11.10
N ILE A 177 -4.08 -13.75 11.59
CA ILE A 177 -3.50 -15.10 11.53
C ILE A 177 -3.29 -15.62 10.10
N LEU A 178 -3.85 -14.96 9.08
CA LEU A 178 -3.62 -15.27 7.67
C LEU A 178 -2.41 -14.52 7.09
N LEU A 179 -1.91 -13.51 7.79
CA LEU A 179 -0.78 -12.68 7.34
C LEU A 179 0.55 -13.35 7.67
N ASN A 180 0.70 -13.75 8.93
CA ASN A 180 1.89 -14.39 9.46
C ASN A 180 1.55 -15.25 10.68
N GLY A 181 2.52 -16.05 11.14
CA GLY A 181 2.42 -16.85 12.35
C GLY A 181 3.16 -18.21 12.24
N ASP A 182 2.88 -19.07 13.21
CA ASP A 182 3.43 -20.41 13.29
C ASP A 182 2.86 -21.35 12.22
N ARG A 183 3.49 -22.51 12.09
CA ARG A 183 2.94 -23.62 11.29
C ARG A 183 1.51 -23.93 11.70
N THR A 184 0.62 -24.02 10.72
CA THR A 184 -0.82 -24.22 10.96
C THR A 184 -1.47 -25.04 9.85
N GLN A 185 -2.78 -25.33 10.00
CA GLN A 185 -3.58 -26.02 9.00
C GLN A 185 -4.77 -25.17 8.59
N TRP A 186 -4.87 -24.95 7.30
CA TRP A 186 -6.00 -24.19 6.73
C TRP A 186 -7.00 -25.10 6.03
N LEU A 187 -8.25 -24.71 6.11
CA LEU A 187 -9.36 -25.32 5.38
C LEU A 187 -9.52 -24.53 4.07
N VAL A 188 -9.23 -25.19 2.95
CA VAL A 188 -9.15 -24.54 1.64
C VAL A 188 -10.10 -25.18 0.65
N LYS A 189 -10.81 -24.36 -0.12
CA LYS A 189 -11.69 -24.77 -1.21
C LYS A 189 -11.18 -24.18 -2.54
N ARG A 190 -11.00 -25.01 -3.55
CA ARG A 190 -10.63 -24.61 -4.90
C ARG A 190 -11.77 -24.86 -5.88
N GLY A 191 -12.33 -23.79 -6.46
CA GLY A 191 -13.51 -23.90 -7.32
C GLY A 191 -14.67 -24.59 -6.62
N ASP A 192 -15.25 -25.60 -7.29
CA ASP A 192 -16.37 -26.39 -6.76
C ASP A 192 -15.92 -27.68 -6.06
N THR A 193 -14.62 -27.82 -5.75
CA THR A 193 -14.11 -29.00 -5.05
C THR A 193 -14.53 -29.00 -3.58
N GLU A 194 -14.40 -30.18 -2.94
CA GLU A 194 -14.57 -30.28 -1.51
C GLU A 194 -13.49 -29.49 -0.73
N VAL A 195 -13.83 -29.09 0.49
CA VAL A 195 -12.89 -28.44 1.40
C VAL A 195 -11.79 -29.44 1.80
N ARG A 196 -10.56 -29.07 1.63
CA ARG A 196 -9.37 -29.84 2.01
C ARG A 196 -8.59 -29.13 3.10
N THR A 197 -7.95 -29.91 3.96
CA THR A 197 -6.97 -29.37 4.93
C THR A 197 -5.60 -29.29 4.27
N ILE A 198 -4.96 -28.15 4.38
CA ILE A 198 -3.62 -27.88 3.87
C ILE A 198 -2.71 -27.50 5.04
N ASP A 199 -1.55 -28.15 5.16
CA ASP A 199 -0.50 -27.75 6.09
C ASP A 199 0.25 -26.55 5.52
N ILE A 200 0.40 -25.51 6.33
CA ILE A 200 1.16 -24.31 6.01
C ILE A 200 2.33 -24.23 6.98
N GLU A 201 3.54 -24.13 6.45
CA GLU A 201 4.73 -23.88 7.27
C GLU A 201 4.69 -22.48 7.89
N ALA A 202 5.47 -22.27 8.95
CA ALA A 202 5.56 -20.98 9.61
C ALA A 202 5.92 -19.86 8.61
N SER A 203 5.38 -18.69 8.86
CA SER A 203 5.72 -17.49 8.10
C SER A 203 7.21 -17.20 8.18
N ARG A 204 7.74 -16.58 7.15
CA ARG A 204 9.13 -16.17 7.06
C ARG A 204 9.28 -14.99 6.11
N ALA A 205 10.43 -14.37 6.08
CA ALA A 205 10.78 -13.39 5.08
C ALA A 205 10.67 -13.97 3.67
N VAL A 206 9.89 -13.32 2.82
CA VAL A 206 9.66 -13.69 1.42
C VAL A 206 9.88 -12.44 0.56
N GLU A 207 10.66 -12.59 -0.52
CA GLU A 207 10.81 -11.50 -1.48
C GLU A 207 9.48 -11.23 -2.19
N ASP A 208 9.01 -9.98 -2.10
CA ASP A 208 7.84 -9.51 -2.82
C ASP A 208 8.28 -8.63 -4.01
N ASN A 209 8.72 -9.29 -5.10
CA ASN A 209 9.05 -8.58 -6.33
C ASN A 209 7.75 -8.10 -7.01
N PRO A 210 7.55 -6.78 -7.13
CA PRO A 210 6.32 -6.22 -7.70
C PRO A 210 6.12 -6.52 -9.18
N LEU A 211 7.19 -6.84 -9.92
CA LEU A 211 7.14 -7.26 -11.32
C LEU A 211 6.74 -8.74 -11.41
N PHE A 212 5.57 -9.03 -10.88
CA PHE A 212 5.11 -10.36 -10.53
C PHE A 212 5.12 -11.36 -11.68
N TYR A 213 4.75 -10.89 -12.88
CA TYR A 213 4.74 -11.73 -14.08
C TYR A 213 4.85 -10.87 -15.34
N HIS A 214 5.64 -11.31 -16.31
CA HIS A 214 5.65 -10.70 -17.63
C HIS A 214 5.83 -11.77 -18.72
N ASN A 215 5.27 -11.51 -19.90
CA ASN A 215 5.39 -12.41 -21.05
C ASN A 215 5.07 -11.67 -22.36
N VAL A 216 5.43 -12.28 -23.49
CA VAL A 216 5.01 -11.84 -24.82
C VAL A 216 4.12 -12.90 -25.46
N TYR A 217 2.92 -12.50 -25.83
CA TYR A 217 1.95 -13.35 -26.51
C TYR A 217 1.83 -12.96 -27.98
N THR A 218 1.73 -13.94 -28.87
CA THR A 218 1.53 -13.69 -30.29
C THR A 218 0.11 -14.09 -30.70
N ARG A 219 -0.60 -13.16 -31.35
CA ARG A 219 -1.92 -13.39 -31.95
C ARG A 219 -1.98 -12.76 -33.33
N GLY A 220 -1.89 -13.58 -34.39
CA GLY A 220 -1.77 -13.11 -35.78
C GLY A 220 -0.53 -12.25 -35.95
N ASP A 221 -0.70 -11.02 -36.41
CA ASP A 221 0.33 -10.00 -36.58
C ASP A 221 0.68 -9.23 -35.29
N LYS A 222 -0.05 -9.47 -34.20
CA LYS A 222 0.14 -8.79 -32.94
C LYS A 222 1.08 -9.54 -32.03
N LYS A 223 2.07 -8.82 -31.50
CA LYS A 223 2.92 -9.22 -30.38
C LYS A 223 2.58 -8.41 -29.17
N ILE A 224 1.96 -9.06 -28.20
CA ILE A 224 1.36 -8.43 -27.03
C ILE A 224 2.29 -8.62 -25.83
N GLY A 225 2.91 -7.55 -25.37
CA GLY A 225 3.61 -7.53 -24.09
C GLY A 225 2.60 -7.50 -22.94
N TYR A 226 2.77 -8.35 -21.97
CA TYR A 226 1.92 -8.42 -20.79
C TYR A 226 2.78 -8.27 -19.53
N LEU A 227 2.40 -7.38 -18.62
CA LEU A 227 3.08 -7.15 -17.35
C LEU A 227 2.07 -7.07 -16.23
N VAL A 228 2.25 -7.88 -15.20
CA VAL A 228 1.56 -7.75 -13.89
C VAL A 228 2.46 -7.00 -12.94
N TYR A 229 1.99 -5.86 -12.42
CA TYR A 229 2.75 -4.99 -11.51
C TYR A 229 1.94 -4.70 -10.26
N ASN A 230 2.29 -5.36 -9.15
CA ASN A 230 1.44 -5.43 -7.96
C ASN A 230 1.57 -4.24 -7.01
N HIS A 231 2.71 -3.56 -7.00
CA HIS A 231 2.89 -2.32 -6.21
C HIS A 231 4.04 -1.47 -6.79
N PHE A 232 3.97 -0.17 -6.58
CA PHE A 232 5.00 0.77 -7.06
C PHE A 232 6.15 0.83 -6.05
N THR A 233 7.13 -0.05 -6.19
CA THR A 233 8.31 -0.13 -5.32
C THR A 233 9.58 -0.13 -6.16
N PRO A 234 10.54 0.76 -5.89
CA PRO A 234 11.74 0.89 -6.71
C PRO A 234 12.76 -0.24 -6.48
N GLY A 235 12.75 -0.85 -5.30
CA GLY A 235 13.63 -1.96 -4.92
C GLY A 235 13.30 -2.51 -3.53
N PRO A 236 13.86 -3.67 -3.14
CA PRO A 236 13.54 -4.34 -1.89
C PRO A 236 13.96 -3.56 -0.64
N ASN A 237 14.93 -2.64 -0.75
CA ASN A 237 15.45 -1.87 0.37
C ASN A 237 14.90 -0.42 0.41
N GLY A 238 13.74 -0.18 -0.16
CA GLY A 238 13.03 1.09 -0.07
C GLY A 238 13.42 2.10 -1.15
N TYR A 239 13.21 3.40 -0.86
CA TYR A 239 13.21 4.47 -1.86
C TYR A 239 14.54 4.65 -2.62
N SER A 240 15.67 4.44 -1.99
CA SER A 240 17.01 4.59 -2.61
C SER A 240 17.44 3.39 -3.44
N ASP A 241 16.84 2.23 -3.24
CA ASP A 241 17.09 1.03 -4.01
C ASP A 241 16.34 1.11 -5.34
N ARG A 242 17.01 0.85 -6.45
CA ARG A 242 16.43 0.92 -7.80
C ARG A 242 16.38 -0.43 -8.51
N THR A 243 16.55 -1.50 -7.77
CA THR A 243 16.65 -2.85 -8.34
C THR A 243 15.45 -3.20 -9.22
N TYR A 244 14.23 -3.00 -8.74
CA TYR A 244 13.02 -3.31 -9.50
C TYR A 244 12.74 -2.30 -10.61
N ASP A 245 13.08 -1.03 -10.42
CA ASP A 245 13.02 -0.01 -11.46
C ASP A 245 13.94 -0.37 -12.65
N GLU A 246 15.16 -0.84 -12.38
CA GLU A 246 16.09 -1.26 -13.44
C GLU A 246 15.65 -2.57 -14.10
N GLU A 247 15.05 -3.50 -13.34
CA GLU A 247 14.45 -4.71 -13.89
C GLU A 247 13.28 -4.38 -14.82
N MET A 248 12.40 -3.46 -14.45
CA MET A 248 11.32 -2.99 -15.30
C MET A 248 11.85 -2.45 -16.63
N LYS A 249 12.90 -1.63 -16.61
CA LYS A 249 13.53 -1.13 -17.86
C LYS A 249 14.04 -2.26 -18.75
N LYS A 250 14.62 -3.32 -18.15
CA LYS A 250 15.08 -4.50 -18.91
C LYS A 250 13.90 -5.26 -19.52
N ILE A 251 12.78 -5.41 -18.80
CA ILE A 251 11.56 -6.03 -19.32
C ILE A 251 11.06 -5.27 -20.56
N PHE A 252 10.96 -3.93 -20.48
CA PHE A 252 10.50 -3.11 -21.60
C PHE A 252 11.49 -3.14 -22.78
N ALA A 253 12.80 -3.16 -22.53
CA ALA A 253 13.80 -3.36 -23.57
C ALA A 253 13.66 -4.74 -24.24
N GLY A 254 13.34 -5.78 -23.45
CA GLY A 254 13.03 -7.11 -23.96
C GLY A 254 11.75 -7.15 -24.82
N PHE A 255 10.71 -6.43 -24.44
CA PHE A 255 9.50 -6.27 -25.26
C PHE A 255 9.81 -5.58 -26.59
N GLN A 256 10.59 -4.51 -26.55
CA GLN A 256 11.02 -3.81 -27.77
C GLN A 256 11.84 -4.70 -28.70
N ALA A 257 12.81 -5.45 -28.15
CA ALA A 257 13.66 -6.37 -28.92
C ALA A 257 12.86 -7.49 -29.58
N GLN A 258 11.77 -7.94 -28.96
CA GLN A 258 10.86 -8.94 -29.52
C GLN A 258 9.83 -8.36 -30.49
N GLY A 259 9.82 -7.04 -30.70
CA GLY A 259 8.89 -6.36 -31.61
C GLY A 259 7.46 -6.31 -31.09
N VAL A 260 7.29 -6.16 -29.77
CA VAL A 260 5.98 -5.92 -29.15
C VAL A 260 5.36 -4.67 -29.74
N ASN A 261 4.12 -4.79 -30.24
CA ASN A 261 3.36 -3.70 -30.86
C ASN A 261 2.02 -3.41 -30.15
N GLU A 262 1.65 -4.26 -29.19
CA GLU A 262 0.50 -4.05 -28.29
C GLU A 262 0.96 -4.31 -26.85
N PHE A 263 0.33 -3.66 -25.86
CA PHE A 263 0.72 -3.82 -24.46
C PHE A 263 -0.48 -3.93 -23.54
N VAL A 264 -0.39 -4.84 -22.57
CA VAL A 264 -1.36 -5.00 -21.47
C VAL A 264 -0.64 -4.84 -20.15
N LEU A 265 -0.99 -3.80 -19.42
CA LEU A 265 -0.57 -3.57 -18.04
C LEU A 265 -1.67 -4.04 -17.09
N ASP A 266 -1.33 -5.01 -16.25
CA ASP A 266 -2.25 -5.54 -15.25
C ASP A 266 -1.93 -4.96 -13.86
N LEU A 267 -2.79 -4.04 -13.42
CA LEU A 267 -2.71 -3.38 -12.12
C LEU A 267 -3.87 -3.81 -11.18
N ARG A 268 -4.54 -4.93 -11.47
CA ARG A 268 -5.72 -5.35 -10.69
C ARG A 268 -5.45 -5.51 -9.20
N TYR A 269 -4.22 -5.86 -8.84
CA TYR A 269 -3.79 -6.04 -7.45
C TYR A 269 -2.82 -4.96 -6.99
N ASN A 270 -2.62 -3.90 -7.79
CA ASN A 270 -1.73 -2.81 -7.42
C ASN A 270 -2.38 -1.94 -6.36
N GLY A 271 -1.83 -1.97 -5.16
CA GLY A 271 -2.28 -1.18 -4.02
C GLY A 271 -1.70 0.24 -3.95
N GLY A 272 -0.89 0.65 -4.95
CA GLY A 272 -0.18 1.93 -4.94
C GLY A 272 1.31 1.76 -4.64
N GLY A 273 1.92 2.78 -4.01
CA GLY A 273 3.33 2.78 -3.64
C GLY A 273 4.04 4.09 -4.02
N TYR A 274 5.32 4.01 -4.39
CA TYR A 274 6.16 5.17 -4.67
C TYR A 274 5.83 5.82 -6.02
N GLU A 275 5.59 7.12 -5.99
CA GLU A 275 5.28 7.92 -7.19
C GLU A 275 6.38 7.84 -8.26
N ASN A 276 7.64 7.81 -7.85
CA ASN A 276 8.76 7.74 -8.80
C ASN A 276 8.69 6.47 -9.66
N SER A 277 8.31 5.32 -9.10
CA SER A 277 8.15 4.08 -9.87
C SER A 277 6.95 4.15 -10.80
N ALA A 278 5.83 4.76 -10.35
CA ALA A 278 4.68 5.02 -11.22
C ALA A 278 5.03 5.97 -12.37
N ASN A 279 5.77 7.04 -12.10
CA ASN A 279 6.24 8.00 -13.10
C ASN A 279 7.20 7.38 -14.11
N MET A 280 8.09 6.50 -13.63
CA MET A 280 9.00 5.76 -14.51
C MET A 280 8.21 4.84 -15.45
N LEU A 281 7.26 4.07 -14.95
CA LEU A 281 6.39 3.21 -15.75
C LEU A 281 5.64 4.04 -16.81
N ALA A 282 5.02 5.15 -16.41
CA ALA A 282 4.35 6.06 -17.33
C ALA A 282 5.31 6.56 -18.42
N GLY A 283 6.56 6.91 -18.06
CA GLY A 283 7.59 7.33 -19.00
C GLY A 283 7.99 6.24 -19.99
N LEU A 284 7.94 4.97 -19.61
CA LEU A 284 8.22 3.84 -20.51
C LEU A 284 7.06 3.58 -21.51
N LEU A 285 5.82 3.88 -21.08
CA LEU A 285 4.62 3.66 -21.90
C LEU A 285 4.33 4.80 -22.88
N ILE A 286 4.79 6.02 -22.62
CA ILE A 286 4.53 7.16 -23.47
C ILE A 286 5.35 7.06 -24.77
N PRO A 287 4.73 7.10 -25.95
CA PRO A 287 5.44 7.14 -27.22
C PRO A 287 6.44 8.30 -27.29
N GLU A 288 7.61 8.08 -27.91
CA GLU A 288 8.67 9.10 -27.97
C GLU A 288 8.17 10.42 -28.61
N ALA A 289 7.31 10.35 -29.61
CA ALA A 289 6.68 11.50 -30.23
C ALA A 289 5.79 12.32 -29.26
N SER A 290 5.25 11.67 -28.25
CA SER A 290 4.38 12.28 -27.22
C SER A 290 5.13 12.74 -25.98
N ARG A 291 6.39 12.31 -25.78
CA ARG A 291 7.24 12.72 -24.64
C ARG A 291 7.48 14.22 -24.55
N LYS A 292 7.21 14.96 -25.61
CA LYS A 292 7.29 16.42 -25.65
C LYS A 292 6.03 17.11 -25.17
N LYS A 293 4.92 16.39 -24.94
CA LYS A 293 3.63 17.03 -24.78
C LYS A 293 3.16 17.18 -23.36
N TYR A 294 3.14 16.27 -22.47
CA TYR A 294 2.70 16.51 -21.07
C TYR A 294 2.34 15.20 -20.37
N LEU A 295 2.83 15.01 -19.16
CA LEU A 295 2.23 14.12 -18.18
C LEU A 295 1.27 14.96 -17.32
N LEU A 296 -0.02 14.65 -17.35
CA LEU A 296 -1.04 15.40 -16.62
C LEU A 296 -1.25 14.71 -15.27
N PHE A 297 -0.85 15.35 -14.17
CA PHE A 297 -1.24 14.95 -12.83
C PHE A 297 -2.34 15.87 -12.34
N SER A 298 -3.43 15.29 -11.85
CA SER A 298 -4.41 16.04 -11.07
C SER A 298 -3.96 16.04 -9.62
N LEU A 299 -3.54 17.20 -9.16
CA LEU A 299 -3.10 17.41 -7.80
C LEU A 299 -4.19 18.17 -7.06
N THR A 300 -4.76 17.57 -6.01
CA THR A 300 -5.64 18.29 -5.09
C THR A 300 -4.81 18.82 -3.93
N ILE A 301 -4.47 20.10 -3.93
CA ILE A 301 -3.90 20.76 -2.76
C ILE A 301 -4.97 21.64 -2.14
N LYS A 302 -5.32 21.38 -0.88
CA LYS A 302 -6.15 22.23 -0.02
C LYS A 302 -7.26 22.98 -0.78
N ASP A 303 -8.37 22.29 -1.02
CA ASP A 303 -9.63 22.87 -1.56
C ASP A 303 -9.62 23.37 -3.00
N ASN A 304 -8.51 23.34 -3.71
CA ASN A 304 -8.46 23.64 -5.13
C ASN A 304 -7.88 22.45 -5.91
N PRO A 305 -8.60 21.89 -6.88
CA PRO A 305 -8.00 20.99 -7.85
C PRO A 305 -7.00 21.80 -8.68
N ILE A 306 -5.72 21.66 -8.36
CA ILE A 306 -4.67 22.25 -9.19
C ILE A 306 -4.34 21.25 -10.26
N LEU A 307 -4.70 21.57 -11.49
CA LEU A 307 -4.22 20.87 -12.66
C LEU A 307 -2.75 21.22 -12.85
N MET A 308 -1.84 20.41 -12.33
CA MET A 308 -0.43 20.59 -12.64
C MET A 308 -0.10 19.85 -13.93
N ILE A 309 0.26 20.62 -14.94
CA ILE A 309 0.79 20.10 -16.20
C ILE A 309 2.30 20.01 -16.02
N PHE A 310 2.83 18.80 -15.78
CA PHE A 310 4.26 18.60 -15.81
C PHE A 310 4.75 18.52 -17.25
N VAL A 311 5.44 19.59 -17.67
CA VAL A 311 6.18 19.58 -18.94
C VAL A 311 7.50 18.87 -18.69
N TRP A 312 7.63 17.63 -19.15
CA TRP A 312 8.93 16.96 -19.14
C TRP A 312 9.79 17.55 -20.26
N ARG A 313 10.65 18.54 -19.93
CA ARG A 313 11.70 18.99 -20.83
C ARG A 313 12.88 18.03 -20.71
N ARG A 314 13.13 17.25 -21.75
CA ARG A 314 14.44 16.63 -21.94
C ARG A 314 15.49 17.76 -21.97
N LYS A 315 16.41 17.79 -21.01
CA LYS A 315 17.62 18.58 -21.17
C LYS A 315 18.34 18.03 -22.40
N GLU A 316 18.28 18.75 -23.51
CA GLU A 316 19.15 18.50 -24.63
C GLU A 316 20.57 18.64 -24.08
N ARG A 317 21.34 17.55 -24.06
CA ARG A 317 22.78 17.67 -23.92
C ARG A 317 23.22 18.40 -25.17
N GLN A 318 23.69 19.65 -25.01
CA GLN A 318 24.54 20.25 -26.01
C GLN A 318 25.78 19.39 -26.07
N VAL A 319 25.91 18.64 -27.17
CA VAL A 319 27.17 18.01 -27.56
C VAL A 319 27.99 19.16 -28.15
N THR A 320 28.97 19.67 -27.41
CA THR A 320 30.10 20.43 -27.93
C THR A 320 31.21 19.45 -28.31
#